data_8bfe3e4b2a359d86da314d0495b28c9e
#
_entry.id   8bfe3e4b2a359d86da314d0495b28c9e
#
_cell.length_a   1.000
_cell.length_b   1.000
_cell.length_c   1.000
_cell.angle_alpha   90.00
_cell.angle_beta   90.00
_cell.angle_gamma   90.00
#
_symmetry.space_group_name_H-M   'P 1'
#
loop_
_entity.id
_entity.type
_entity.pdbx_description
1 polymer ?
#
loop_
_entity_poly.entity_id
_entity_poly.type
_entity_poly.pdbx_seq_one_letter_code
_entity_poly.pdbx_strand_id
1 'polypeptide(L)'
;MLASYILFFFAGLGAFNGLALSVYLLLRQPVRPPQRWLAALVLMLSLRTGKSVLFYFWPDISKLVLQVGLTACFLIGICLVGFVRAWLDPDRRQTRHDPVAALGLLVVATVFGLAYPYTDNVRLWAGPVWGFIQASWLACLLVAAGLFLGTPRHGRAEGRPGALPRTHVASVIGGVAVIWLAYATAGLTSYIVGGLSFSLVLYLSVSIVLVRHRPRPVTEPYRDRKIAQDEAQAALRALNVLLVDEGMYKDAGLSLTKLARRLNMPPARLSQLLNDNHKTAFKPYLAHIRVEAAKQVLRAQAAASMEEVAEASGFLSTSTFYRCFSRVEGTTPAAWRLAQLRLDAGS
;
A
#
# COMPACT_ATOMS: atom_id res chain seq x y z
N MET A 1 -24.10 32.76 -4.83
CA MET A 1 -24.07 31.99 -3.59
C MET A 1 -23.87 30.49 -3.83
N LEU A 2 -24.76 29.80 -4.59
CA LEU A 2 -24.63 28.33 -4.82
C LEU A 2 -23.28 27.93 -5.42
N ALA A 3 -22.81 28.63 -6.46
CA ALA A 3 -21.52 28.37 -7.09
C ALA A 3 -20.32 28.48 -6.12
N SER A 4 -20.34 29.43 -5.18
CA SER A 4 -19.32 29.58 -4.16
C SER A 4 -19.31 28.42 -3.19
N TYR A 5 -20.47 27.92 -2.76
CA TYR A 5 -20.55 26.73 -1.87
C TYR A 5 -20.08 25.47 -2.59
N ILE A 6 -20.43 25.28 -3.86
CA ILE A 6 -19.95 24.16 -4.67
C ILE A 6 -18.42 24.21 -4.79
N LEU A 7 -17.88 25.37 -5.10
CA LEU A 7 -16.43 25.58 -5.22
C LEU A 7 -15.71 25.31 -3.90
N PHE A 8 -16.26 25.81 -2.78
CA PHE A 8 -15.74 25.52 -1.42
C PHE A 8 -15.72 24.03 -1.13
N PHE A 9 -16.84 23.34 -1.41
CA PHE A 9 -16.96 21.91 -1.19
C PHE A 9 -15.88 21.12 -1.94
N PHE A 10 -15.74 21.34 -3.26
CA PHE A 10 -14.75 20.62 -4.06
C PHE A 10 -13.30 20.97 -3.70
N ALA A 11 -13.01 22.21 -3.40
CA ALA A 11 -11.68 22.63 -2.98
C ALA A 11 -11.32 22.12 -1.57
N GLY A 12 -12.28 22.13 -0.64
CA GLY A 12 -12.11 21.64 0.73
C GLY A 12 -12.04 20.11 0.83
N LEU A 13 -12.76 19.40 -0.06
CA LEU A 13 -12.82 17.95 -0.08
C LEU A 13 -11.42 17.33 -0.19
N GLY A 14 -10.53 17.91 -1.01
CA GLY A 14 -9.15 17.44 -1.13
C GLY A 14 -8.37 17.57 0.17
N ALA A 15 -8.48 18.70 0.85
CA ALA A 15 -7.80 18.92 2.13
C ALA A 15 -8.30 17.94 3.20
N PHE A 16 -9.61 17.74 3.30
CA PHE A 16 -10.21 16.81 4.25
C PHE A 16 -9.82 15.35 3.97
N ASN A 17 -9.98 14.90 2.72
CA ASN A 17 -9.63 13.54 2.32
C ASN A 17 -8.12 13.27 2.47
N GLY A 18 -7.28 14.28 2.21
CA GLY A 18 -5.85 14.18 2.43
C GLY A 18 -5.49 14.03 3.91
N LEU A 19 -6.14 14.76 4.81
CA LEU A 19 -5.98 14.58 6.26
C LEU A 19 -6.39 13.17 6.68
N ALA A 20 -7.56 12.70 6.25
CA ALA A 20 -8.04 11.36 6.55
C ALA A 20 -7.09 10.28 6.03
N LEU A 21 -6.57 10.44 4.79
CA LEU A 21 -5.58 9.52 4.21
C LEU A 21 -4.26 9.54 4.99
N SER A 22 -3.77 10.70 5.42
CA SER A 22 -2.56 10.81 6.23
C SER A 22 -2.70 10.03 7.55
N VAL A 23 -3.82 10.23 8.27
CA VAL A 23 -4.13 9.50 9.50
C VAL A 23 -4.24 7.99 9.23
N TYR A 24 -4.94 7.58 8.19
CA TYR A 24 -5.05 6.17 7.80
C TYR A 24 -3.69 5.53 7.55
N LEU A 25 -2.79 6.20 6.82
CA LEU A 25 -1.44 5.71 6.54
C LEU A 25 -0.59 5.55 7.81
N LEU A 26 -0.79 6.39 8.81
CA LEU A 26 -0.08 6.33 10.10
C LEU A 26 -0.64 5.25 11.03
N LEU A 27 -1.95 5.01 10.99
CA LEU A 27 -2.61 4.01 11.85
C LEU A 27 -2.46 2.57 11.31
N ARG A 28 -2.21 2.41 10.03
CA ARG A 28 -2.09 1.09 9.39
C ARG A 28 -0.78 0.40 9.77
N GLN A 29 -0.85 -0.68 10.54
CA GLN A 29 0.31 -1.48 10.94
C GLN A 29 0.62 -2.62 9.97
N PRO A 30 1.90 -2.98 9.73
CA PRO A 30 3.14 -2.29 10.15
C PRO A 30 3.41 -1.05 9.28
N VAL A 31 3.76 0.07 9.92
CA VAL A 31 4.05 1.33 9.19
C VAL A 31 5.48 1.28 8.63
N ARG A 32 5.60 1.20 7.31
CA ARG A 32 6.88 1.19 6.59
C ARG A 32 7.44 2.62 6.42
N PRO A 33 8.78 2.78 6.32
CA PRO A 33 9.39 4.12 6.14
C PRO A 33 8.80 4.95 4.99
N PRO A 34 8.58 4.41 3.75
CA PRO A 34 7.96 5.19 2.68
C PRO A 34 6.55 5.66 3.01
N GLN A 35 5.78 4.86 3.78
CA GLN A 35 4.41 5.23 4.17
C GLN A 35 4.39 6.38 5.16
N ARG A 36 5.35 6.44 6.10
CA ARG A 36 5.49 7.56 7.04
C ARG A 36 5.75 8.88 6.31
N TRP A 37 6.70 8.87 5.37
CA TRP A 37 7.03 10.04 4.57
C TRP A 37 5.88 10.46 3.65
N LEU A 38 5.17 9.48 3.06
CA LEU A 38 3.97 9.76 2.26
C LEU A 38 2.86 10.37 3.11
N ALA A 39 2.64 9.86 4.32
CA ALA A 39 1.67 10.42 5.25
C ALA A 39 2.02 11.86 5.63
N ALA A 40 3.30 12.14 5.94
CA ALA A 40 3.77 13.49 6.22
C ALA A 40 3.60 14.43 5.01
N LEU A 41 3.94 13.97 3.80
CA LEU A 41 3.76 14.72 2.56
C LEU A 41 2.29 15.09 2.33
N VAL A 42 1.38 14.12 2.45
CA VAL A 42 -0.06 14.34 2.28
C VAL A 42 -0.60 15.27 3.36
N LEU A 43 -0.12 15.15 4.61
CA LEU A 43 -0.48 16.08 5.70
C LEU A 43 -0.08 17.52 5.37
N MET A 44 1.16 17.74 4.94
CA MET A 44 1.65 19.08 4.60
C MET A 44 0.88 19.68 3.41
N LEU A 45 0.58 18.89 2.39
CA LEU A 45 -0.25 19.30 1.26
C LEU A 45 -1.68 19.65 1.71
N SER A 46 -2.26 18.87 2.61
CA SER A 46 -3.62 19.11 3.13
C SER A 46 -3.70 20.39 3.96
N LEU A 47 -2.72 20.63 4.85
CA LEU A 47 -2.64 21.87 5.63
C LEU A 47 -2.46 23.09 4.71
N ARG A 48 -1.59 22.98 3.71
CA ARG A 48 -1.36 24.05 2.74
C ARG A 48 -2.62 24.36 1.93
N THR A 49 -3.30 23.32 1.46
CA THR A 49 -4.54 23.46 0.66
C THR A 49 -5.67 24.01 1.52
N GLY A 50 -5.87 23.45 2.71
CA GLY A 50 -6.88 23.92 3.66
C GLY A 50 -6.73 25.41 3.96
N LYS A 51 -5.49 25.88 4.23
CA LYS A 51 -5.20 27.32 4.39
C LYS A 51 -5.63 28.13 3.17
N SER A 52 -5.35 27.65 1.96
CA SER A 52 -5.69 28.40 0.75
C SER A 52 -7.18 28.49 0.51
N VAL A 53 -7.91 27.42 0.79
CA VAL A 53 -9.38 27.38 0.73
C VAL A 53 -9.97 28.34 1.77
N LEU A 54 -9.52 28.24 3.01
CA LEU A 54 -9.99 29.11 4.08
C LEU A 54 -9.73 30.59 3.78
N PHE A 55 -8.54 30.94 3.31
CA PHE A 55 -8.20 32.33 2.97
C PHE A 55 -9.02 32.87 1.79
N TYR A 56 -9.34 32.01 0.80
CA TYR A 56 -10.14 32.45 -0.35
C TYR A 56 -11.58 32.79 0.04
N PHE A 57 -12.19 32.02 0.94
CA PHE A 57 -13.58 32.22 1.35
C PHE A 57 -13.75 33.14 2.56
N TRP A 58 -12.72 33.23 3.41
CA TRP A 58 -12.66 34.09 4.59
C TRP A 58 -11.34 34.85 4.62
N PRO A 59 -11.25 36.02 3.90
CA PRO A 59 -10.02 36.82 3.88
C PRO A 59 -9.55 37.31 5.23
N ASP A 60 -10.49 37.50 6.17
CA ASP A 60 -10.22 37.99 7.54
C ASP A 60 -9.77 36.88 8.50
N ILE A 61 -9.48 35.68 8.00
CA ILE A 61 -9.00 34.57 8.83
C ILE A 61 -7.71 34.97 9.56
N SER A 62 -7.53 34.42 10.77
CA SER A 62 -6.34 34.64 11.58
C SER A 62 -5.06 34.47 10.77
N LYS A 63 -4.19 35.47 10.80
CA LYS A 63 -2.90 35.44 10.11
C LYS A 63 -1.99 34.29 10.56
N LEU A 64 -2.24 33.76 11.77
CA LEU A 64 -1.57 32.55 12.26
C LEU A 64 -1.84 31.34 11.35
N VAL A 65 -3.07 31.18 10.84
CA VAL A 65 -3.42 30.12 9.90
C VAL A 65 -2.63 30.24 8.60
N LEU A 66 -2.42 31.49 8.12
CA LEU A 66 -1.58 31.75 6.96
C LEU A 66 -0.14 31.33 7.19
N GLN A 67 0.42 31.64 8.34
CA GLN A 67 1.79 31.29 8.73
C GLN A 67 1.98 29.78 8.84
N VAL A 68 1.06 29.05 9.52
CA VAL A 68 1.09 27.60 9.59
C VAL A 68 1.06 26.96 8.20
N GLY A 69 0.22 27.48 7.31
CA GLY A 69 0.15 26.99 5.93
C GLY A 69 1.43 27.26 5.11
N LEU A 70 2.15 28.35 5.38
CA LEU A 70 3.44 28.65 4.75
C LEU A 70 4.55 27.72 5.28
N THR A 71 4.56 27.44 6.59
CA THR A 71 5.45 26.46 7.20
C THR A 71 5.22 25.06 6.61
N ALA A 72 3.94 24.65 6.48
CA ALA A 72 3.61 23.39 5.83
C ALA A 72 4.11 23.35 4.37
N CYS A 73 3.96 24.45 3.63
CA CYS A 73 4.44 24.56 2.25
C CYS A 73 5.96 24.33 2.12
N PHE A 74 6.75 24.87 3.03
CA PHE A 74 8.20 24.68 3.10
C PHE A 74 8.57 23.19 3.28
N LEU A 75 7.82 22.45 4.09
CA LEU A 75 8.10 21.05 4.39
C LEU A 75 7.69 20.06 3.30
N ILE A 76 6.84 20.45 2.34
CA ILE A 76 6.37 19.57 1.26
C ILE A 76 7.55 18.97 0.48
N GLY A 77 8.48 19.81 0.05
CA GLY A 77 9.66 19.37 -0.72
C GLY A 77 10.52 18.37 0.05
N ILE A 78 10.74 18.64 1.33
CA ILE A 78 11.54 17.80 2.23
C ILE A 78 10.88 16.43 2.41
N CYS A 79 9.55 16.40 2.65
CA CYS A 79 8.79 15.16 2.75
C CYS A 79 8.81 14.36 1.45
N LEU A 80 8.78 15.03 0.28
CA LEU A 80 8.88 14.37 -1.02
C LEU A 80 10.23 13.68 -1.22
N VAL A 81 11.32 14.36 -0.91
CA VAL A 81 12.68 13.78 -1.00
C VAL A 81 12.82 12.61 -0.02
N GLY A 82 12.33 12.77 1.22
CA GLY A 82 12.30 11.69 2.21
C GLY A 82 11.51 10.47 1.73
N PHE A 83 10.37 10.68 1.10
CA PHE A 83 9.55 9.62 0.50
C PHE A 83 10.29 8.86 -0.58
N VAL A 84 10.90 9.56 -1.55
CA VAL A 84 11.62 8.92 -2.65
C VAL A 84 12.87 8.16 -2.15
N ARG A 85 13.64 8.73 -1.21
CA ARG A 85 14.79 8.05 -0.59
C ARG A 85 14.37 6.78 0.16
N ALA A 86 13.32 6.86 0.97
CA ALA A 86 12.79 5.72 1.69
C ALA A 86 12.24 4.63 0.76
N TRP A 87 11.71 5.00 -0.41
CA TRP A 87 11.28 4.05 -1.43
C TRP A 87 12.45 3.35 -2.12
N LEU A 88 13.54 4.07 -2.37
CA LEU A 88 14.76 3.52 -3.00
C LEU A 88 15.45 2.48 -2.12
N ASP A 89 15.52 2.74 -0.83
CA ASP A 89 16.18 1.87 0.15
C ASP A 89 15.32 1.67 1.40
N PRO A 90 14.30 0.80 1.32
CA PRO A 90 13.39 0.56 2.44
C PRO A 90 14.03 -0.22 3.59
N ASP A 91 15.15 -0.91 3.35
CA ASP A 91 15.89 -1.69 4.35
C ASP A 91 17.06 -0.89 4.96
N ARG A 92 17.38 0.25 4.36
CA ARG A 92 18.31 1.18 4.98
C ARG A 92 17.80 1.39 6.40
N ARG A 93 18.62 0.99 7.39
CA ARG A 93 18.38 1.46 8.76
C ARG A 93 18.21 2.94 8.63
N GLN A 94 16.95 3.36 8.73
CA GLN A 94 16.58 4.77 8.56
C GLN A 94 17.53 5.51 9.49
N THR A 95 18.56 6.10 8.91
CA THR A 95 19.52 6.83 9.72
C THR A 95 18.64 7.80 10.48
N ARG A 96 18.69 7.79 11.80
CA ARG A 96 17.87 8.68 12.67
C ARG A 96 17.97 10.15 12.21
N HIS A 97 18.90 10.42 11.31
CA HIS A 97 19.21 11.72 10.74
C HIS A 97 18.10 12.28 9.82
N ASP A 98 17.43 11.47 8.96
CA ASP A 98 16.42 12.00 8.03
C ASP A 98 15.19 12.59 8.74
N PRO A 99 14.52 11.88 9.67
CA PRO A 99 13.42 12.46 10.43
C PRO A 99 13.88 13.53 11.44
N VAL A 100 15.09 13.41 12.00
CA VAL A 100 15.67 14.43 12.89
C VAL A 100 15.95 15.71 12.10
N ALA A 101 16.51 15.61 10.89
CA ALA A 101 16.72 16.79 10.03
C ALA A 101 15.40 17.47 9.65
N ALA A 102 14.37 16.68 9.29
CA ALA A 102 13.05 17.24 8.99
C ALA A 102 12.42 17.92 10.22
N LEU A 103 12.55 17.31 11.40
CA LEU A 103 12.09 17.90 12.65
C LEU A 103 12.88 19.18 12.99
N GLY A 104 14.21 19.17 12.79
CA GLY A 104 15.05 20.35 12.97
C GLY A 104 14.62 21.51 12.06
N LEU A 105 14.31 21.23 10.79
CA LEU A 105 13.80 22.23 9.85
C LEU A 105 12.41 22.74 10.23
N LEU A 106 11.54 21.87 10.76
CA LEU A 106 10.25 22.30 11.31
C LEU A 106 10.46 23.25 12.52
N VAL A 107 11.36 22.90 13.44
CA VAL A 107 11.69 23.75 14.57
C VAL A 107 12.23 25.10 14.12
N VAL A 108 13.19 25.12 13.18
CA VAL A 108 13.75 26.36 12.62
C VAL A 108 12.66 27.22 11.98
N ALA A 109 11.79 26.63 11.16
CA ALA A 109 10.69 27.36 10.51
C ALA A 109 9.68 27.91 11.56
N THR A 110 9.43 27.15 12.63
CA THR A 110 8.54 27.57 13.71
C THR A 110 9.16 28.71 14.52
N VAL A 111 10.44 28.59 14.91
CA VAL A 111 11.17 29.64 15.64
C VAL A 111 11.26 30.91 14.79
N PHE A 112 11.56 30.79 13.51
CA PHE A 112 11.55 31.93 12.57
C PHE A 112 10.16 32.60 12.53
N GLY A 113 9.10 31.81 12.45
CA GLY A 113 7.73 32.33 12.44
C GLY A 113 7.31 32.99 13.77
N LEU A 114 7.85 32.54 14.90
CA LEU A 114 7.63 33.19 16.21
C LEU A 114 8.44 34.49 16.34
N ALA A 115 9.68 34.51 15.83
CA ALA A 115 10.53 35.69 15.87
C ALA A 115 10.04 36.79 14.89
N TYR A 116 9.48 36.39 13.75
CA TYR A 116 8.96 37.29 12.72
C TYR A 116 7.50 36.94 12.36
N PRO A 117 6.54 37.26 13.25
CA PRO A 117 5.13 36.92 13.02
C PRO A 117 4.61 37.50 11.69
N TYR A 118 3.79 36.73 10.99
CA TYR A 118 3.18 37.15 9.73
C TYR A 118 2.36 38.45 9.88
N THR A 119 1.75 38.66 11.07
CA THR A 119 0.97 39.84 11.40
C THR A 119 1.74 41.15 11.20
N ASP A 120 3.00 41.17 11.62
CA ASP A 120 3.81 42.37 11.70
C ASP A 120 4.80 42.48 10.51
N ASN A 121 5.05 41.36 9.83
CA ASN A 121 6.06 41.23 8.78
C ASN A 121 5.49 40.78 7.43
N VAL A 122 4.30 41.26 7.01
CA VAL A 122 3.61 40.81 5.79
C VAL A 122 4.50 40.93 4.55
N ARG A 123 5.27 42.02 4.41
CA ARG A 123 6.16 42.24 3.25
C ARG A 123 7.29 41.21 3.20
N LEU A 124 7.85 40.81 4.35
CA LEU A 124 8.86 39.76 4.46
C LEU A 124 8.31 38.42 4.00
N TRP A 125 7.11 38.06 4.46
CA TRP A 125 6.46 36.80 4.14
C TRP A 125 5.93 36.72 2.71
N ALA A 126 5.35 37.80 2.20
CA ALA A 126 4.80 37.86 0.85
C ALA A 126 5.87 37.98 -0.25
N GLY A 127 7.07 38.44 0.07
CA GLY A 127 8.19 38.59 -0.87
C GLY A 127 9.28 37.53 -0.65
N PRO A 128 10.37 37.85 0.10
CA PRO A 128 11.54 36.99 0.19
C PRO A 128 11.25 35.57 0.71
N VAL A 129 10.42 35.45 1.78
CA VAL A 129 10.09 34.15 2.37
C VAL A 129 9.29 33.28 1.41
N TRP A 130 8.30 33.84 0.74
CA TRP A 130 7.53 33.15 -0.31
C TRP A 130 8.42 32.69 -1.46
N GLY A 131 9.30 33.56 -1.97
CA GLY A 131 10.25 33.21 -3.01
C GLY A 131 11.18 32.08 -2.61
N PHE A 132 11.72 32.13 -1.38
CA PHE A 132 12.54 31.05 -0.81
C PHE A 132 11.79 29.71 -0.70
N ILE A 133 10.55 29.74 -0.21
CA ILE A 133 9.71 28.54 -0.12
C ILE A 133 9.49 27.91 -1.50
N GLN A 134 9.16 28.72 -2.51
CA GLN A 134 8.92 28.23 -3.85
C GLN A 134 10.19 27.66 -4.50
N ALA A 135 11.33 28.33 -4.33
CA ALA A 135 12.62 27.87 -4.83
C ALA A 135 13.08 26.56 -4.14
N SER A 136 12.95 26.49 -2.81
CA SER A 136 13.30 25.27 -2.04
C SER A 136 12.42 24.08 -2.42
N TRP A 137 11.12 24.31 -2.63
CA TRP A 137 10.20 23.26 -3.08
C TRP A 137 10.58 22.76 -4.49
N LEU A 138 10.87 23.68 -5.43
CA LEU A 138 11.33 23.32 -6.78
C LEU A 138 12.65 22.51 -6.72
N ALA A 139 13.62 22.97 -5.94
CA ALA A 139 14.89 22.25 -5.76
C ALA A 139 14.69 20.83 -5.24
N CYS A 140 13.86 20.65 -4.22
CA CYS A 140 13.50 19.34 -3.68
C CYS A 140 12.77 18.47 -4.73
N LEU A 141 11.89 19.06 -5.53
CA LEU A 141 11.19 18.37 -6.62
C LEU A 141 12.18 17.86 -7.68
N LEU A 142 13.14 18.69 -8.09
CA LEU A 142 14.20 18.31 -9.04
C LEU A 142 15.10 17.21 -8.47
N VAL A 143 15.47 17.31 -7.19
CA VAL A 143 16.24 16.25 -6.50
C VAL A 143 15.45 14.94 -6.46
N ALA A 144 14.16 14.97 -6.08
CA ALA A 144 13.30 13.79 -6.06
C ALA A 144 13.15 13.15 -7.45
N ALA A 145 12.95 13.97 -8.49
CA ALA A 145 12.88 13.52 -9.87
C ALA A 145 14.22 12.92 -10.35
N GLY A 146 15.33 13.56 -10.05
CA GLY A 146 16.67 13.07 -10.39
C GLY A 146 16.98 11.71 -9.73
N LEU A 147 16.68 11.55 -8.44
CA LEU A 147 16.80 10.29 -7.72
C LEU A 147 15.92 9.18 -8.34
N PHE A 148 14.69 9.52 -8.72
CA PHE A 148 13.75 8.59 -9.34
C PHE A 148 14.21 8.17 -10.75
N LEU A 149 14.67 9.11 -11.59
CA LEU A 149 15.11 8.84 -12.96
C LEU A 149 16.44 8.09 -12.99
N GLY A 150 17.35 8.36 -12.07
CA GLY A 150 18.65 7.67 -11.93
C GLY A 150 18.54 6.19 -11.53
N THR A 151 17.34 5.72 -11.16
CA THR A 151 17.13 4.32 -10.78
C THR A 151 16.84 3.45 -12.02
N PRO A 152 17.54 2.29 -12.19
CA PRO A 152 17.26 1.35 -13.27
C PRO A 152 15.80 0.90 -13.29
N ARG A 153 15.22 0.76 -14.48
CA ARG A 153 13.81 0.34 -14.67
C ARG A 153 13.49 -1.04 -14.10
N HIS A 154 14.50 -1.90 -13.94
CA HIS A 154 14.42 -3.26 -13.38
C HIS A 154 15.08 -3.34 -11.99
N GLY A 155 14.95 -2.30 -11.17
CA GLY A 155 15.60 -2.19 -9.86
C GLY A 155 14.98 -3.11 -8.78
N ARG A 156 15.78 -3.36 -7.75
CA ARG A 156 15.53 -4.23 -6.58
C ARG A 156 14.21 -4.04 -5.84
N ALA A 157 13.46 -2.98 -6.12
CA ALA A 157 12.21 -2.64 -5.42
C ALA A 157 10.99 -3.43 -5.93
N GLU A 158 10.93 -3.83 -7.20
CA GLU A 158 9.71 -4.39 -7.81
C GLU A 158 9.42 -5.85 -7.43
N GLY A 159 10.38 -6.58 -6.89
CA GLY A 159 10.21 -8.00 -6.49
C GLY A 159 9.85 -8.22 -5.02
N ARG A 160 9.76 -7.19 -4.19
CA ARG A 160 9.52 -7.34 -2.75
C ARG A 160 8.04 -7.28 -2.39
N PRO A 161 7.53 -8.18 -1.54
CA PRO A 161 6.14 -8.12 -1.08
C PRO A 161 5.83 -6.77 -0.43
N GLY A 162 4.85 -6.04 -1.01
CA GLY A 162 4.37 -4.78 -0.49
C GLY A 162 5.25 -3.55 -0.78
N ALA A 163 6.18 -3.62 -1.73
CA ALA A 163 6.85 -2.44 -2.28
C ALA A 163 5.87 -1.61 -3.12
N LEU A 164 6.01 -0.28 -3.04
CA LEU A 164 5.23 0.62 -3.88
C LEU A 164 5.70 0.53 -5.33
N PRO A 165 4.80 0.32 -6.30
CA PRO A 165 5.16 0.30 -7.72
C PRO A 165 5.78 1.62 -8.16
N ARG A 166 6.75 1.56 -9.08
CA ARG A 166 7.41 2.73 -9.67
C ARG A 166 6.41 3.77 -10.20
N THR A 167 5.31 3.29 -10.78
CA THR A 167 4.23 4.16 -11.28
C THR A 167 3.53 4.98 -10.20
N HIS A 168 3.41 4.46 -8.98
CA HIS A 168 2.85 5.23 -7.86
C HIS A 168 3.80 6.33 -7.42
N VAL A 169 5.10 6.06 -7.35
CA VAL A 169 6.10 7.07 -7.02
C VAL A 169 6.14 8.15 -8.08
N ALA A 170 6.08 7.78 -9.37
CA ALA A 170 5.99 8.73 -10.48
C ALA A 170 4.72 9.60 -10.38
N SER A 171 3.56 9.02 -10.04
CA SER A 171 2.31 9.78 -9.87
C SER A 171 2.37 10.75 -8.69
N VAL A 172 3.05 10.39 -7.59
CA VAL A 172 3.25 11.31 -6.46
C VAL A 172 4.15 12.47 -6.86
N ILE A 173 5.29 12.20 -7.51
CA ILE A 173 6.21 13.26 -7.97
C ILE A 173 5.50 14.18 -8.96
N GLY A 174 4.82 13.63 -9.97
CA GLY A 174 4.06 14.39 -10.96
C GLY A 174 2.92 15.20 -10.34
N GLY A 175 2.20 14.62 -9.39
CA GLY A 175 1.13 15.30 -8.65
C GLY A 175 1.66 16.50 -7.85
N VAL A 176 2.78 16.32 -7.14
CA VAL A 176 3.42 17.44 -6.41
C VAL A 176 3.93 18.51 -7.35
N ALA A 177 4.43 18.15 -8.55
CA ALA A 177 4.84 19.10 -9.57
C ALA A 177 3.67 19.95 -10.09
N VAL A 178 2.51 19.31 -10.37
CA VAL A 178 1.29 20.01 -10.80
C VAL A 178 0.82 20.99 -9.72
N ILE A 179 0.82 20.56 -8.45
CA ILE A 179 0.42 21.40 -7.34
C ILE A 179 1.40 22.58 -7.16
N TRP A 180 2.72 22.33 -7.26
CA TRP A 180 3.73 23.38 -7.22
C TRP A 180 3.49 24.41 -8.32
N LEU A 181 3.27 23.96 -9.56
CA LEU A 181 3.01 24.85 -10.72
C LEU A 181 1.74 25.70 -10.49
N ALA A 182 0.66 25.08 -9.99
CA ALA A 182 -0.57 25.80 -9.68
C ALA A 182 -0.36 26.91 -8.64
N TYR A 183 0.50 26.70 -7.65
CA TYR A 183 0.83 27.73 -6.66
C TYR A 183 1.87 28.73 -7.15
N ALA A 184 2.83 28.31 -7.98
CA ALA A 184 3.80 29.22 -8.58
C ALA A 184 3.10 30.23 -9.53
N THR A 185 2.03 29.82 -10.20
CA THR A 185 1.23 30.65 -11.09
C THR A 185 0.02 31.31 -10.40
N ALA A 186 -0.13 31.18 -9.10
CA ALA A 186 -1.29 31.70 -8.36
C ALA A 186 -1.44 33.23 -8.46
N GLY A 187 -0.34 33.97 -8.68
CA GLY A 187 -0.37 35.41 -8.95
C GLY A 187 -1.04 35.79 -10.29
N LEU A 188 -1.07 34.87 -11.25
CA LEU A 188 -1.71 35.00 -12.55
C LEU A 188 -3.13 34.44 -12.60
N THR A 189 -3.45 33.54 -11.68
CA THR A 189 -4.72 32.79 -11.63
C THR A 189 -5.49 33.11 -10.34
N SER A 190 -5.61 32.11 -9.44
CA SER A 190 -6.22 32.26 -8.14
C SER A 190 -5.69 31.20 -7.18
N TYR A 191 -5.62 31.50 -5.89
CA TYR A 191 -5.24 30.54 -4.86
C TYR A 191 -6.13 29.29 -4.80
N ILE A 192 -7.37 29.39 -5.29
CA ILE A 192 -8.31 28.26 -5.34
C ILE A 192 -7.88 27.18 -6.33
N VAL A 193 -7.12 27.55 -7.38
CA VAL A 193 -6.60 26.60 -8.37
C VAL A 193 -5.70 25.56 -7.73
N GLY A 194 -4.89 25.94 -6.74
CA GLY A 194 -4.08 24.99 -5.98
C GLY A 194 -4.92 23.99 -5.18
N GLY A 195 -6.03 24.44 -4.58
CA GLY A 195 -6.96 23.56 -3.87
C GLY A 195 -7.64 22.55 -4.79
N LEU A 196 -8.13 23.00 -5.93
CA LEU A 196 -8.75 22.14 -6.96
C LEU A 196 -7.74 21.15 -7.55
N SER A 197 -6.52 21.60 -7.84
CA SER A 197 -5.44 20.75 -8.34
C SER A 197 -5.11 19.64 -7.36
N PHE A 198 -5.03 19.93 -6.05
CA PHE A 198 -4.80 18.93 -5.03
C PHE A 198 -5.94 17.90 -4.97
N SER A 199 -7.19 18.36 -4.98
CA SER A 199 -8.37 17.47 -4.97
C SER A 199 -8.36 16.55 -6.20
N LEU A 200 -8.07 17.07 -7.38
CA LEU A 200 -7.99 16.29 -8.61
C LEU A 200 -6.84 15.27 -8.57
N VAL A 201 -5.64 15.69 -8.18
CA VAL A 201 -4.46 14.81 -8.08
C VAL A 201 -4.69 13.70 -7.07
N LEU A 202 -5.28 14.01 -5.91
CA LEU A 202 -5.61 13.02 -4.89
C LEU A 202 -6.63 12.02 -5.42
N TYR A 203 -7.70 12.48 -6.06
CA TYR A 203 -8.72 11.63 -6.67
C TYR A 203 -8.13 10.70 -7.74
N LEU A 204 -7.35 11.25 -8.67
CA LEU A 204 -6.70 10.47 -9.73
C LEU A 204 -5.72 9.44 -9.15
N SER A 205 -4.92 9.81 -8.16
CA SER A 205 -3.97 8.91 -7.51
C SER A 205 -4.68 7.74 -6.82
N VAL A 206 -5.74 8.02 -6.06
CA VAL A 206 -6.56 6.98 -5.41
C VAL A 206 -7.25 6.11 -6.47
N SER A 207 -7.81 6.70 -7.52
CA SER A 207 -8.48 5.97 -8.60
C SER A 207 -7.52 5.02 -9.32
N ILE A 208 -6.29 5.45 -9.62
CA ILE A 208 -5.26 4.60 -10.24
C ILE A 208 -4.92 3.42 -9.32
N VAL A 209 -4.80 3.65 -8.01
CA VAL A 209 -4.55 2.59 -7.03
C VAL A 209 -5.71 1.60 -7.01
N LEU A 210 -6.96 2.06 -6.94
CA LEU A 210 -8.14 1.21 -6.87
C LEU A 210 -8.34 0.38 -8.16
N VAL A 211 -8.15 1.00 -9.32
CA VAL A 211 -8.27 0.31 -10.63
C VAL A 211 -7.20 -0.79 -10.76
N ARG A 212 -5.97 -0.55 -10.28
CA ARG A 212 -4.90 -1.55 -10.33
C ARG A 212 -5.04 -2.65 -9.28
N HIS A 213 -5.71 -2.40 -8.16
CA HIS A 213 -6.01 -3.41 -7.15
C HIS A 213 -7.29 -4.21 -7.46
N ARG A 214 -8.08 -3.80 -8.46
CA ARG A 214 -9.03 -4.76 -9.03
C ARG A 214 -8.20 -5.93 -9.54
N PRO A 215 -8.44 -7.17 -9.06
CA PRO A 215 -7.82 -8.32 -9.68
C PRO A 215 -8.13 -8.16 -11.15
N ARG A 216 -7.11 -7.93 -11.98
CA ARG A 216 -7.29 -8.01 -13.43
C ARG A 216 -8.00 -9.33 -13.62
N PRO A 217 -9.19 -9.36 -14.25
CA PRO A 217 -9.60 -10.60 -14.83
C PRO A 217 -8.40 -10.96 -15.67
N VAL A 218 -7.76 -12.07 -15.35
CA VAL A 218 -6.62 -12.58 -16.09
C VAL A 218 -7.16 -12.86 -17.47
N THR A 219 -7.11 -11.83 -18.32
CA THR A 219 -7.35 -11.92 -19.76
C THR A 219 -6.09 -12.54 -20.31
N GLU A 220 -5.93 -13.82 -19.99
CA GLU A 220 -4.86 -14.60 -20.55
C GLU A 220 -5.21 -14.93 -22.01
N PRO A 221 -4.22 -14.82 -22.92
CA PRO A 221 -4.35 -15.33 -24.28
C PRO A 221 -4.66 -16.83 -24.33
N TYR A 222 -4.65 -17.50 -23.18
CA TYR A 222 -4.85 -18.94 -23.00
C TYR A 222 -6.28 -19.35 -22.64
N ARG A 223 -7.22 -18.41 -22.42
CA ARG A 223 -8.60 -18.74 -22.00
C ARG A 223 -9.41 -19.49 -23.08
N ASP A 224 -9.01 -19.37 -24.33
CA ASP A 224 -9.72 -19.99 -25.49
C ASP A 224 -9.13 -21.33 -25.92
N ARG A 225 -8.01 -21.79 -25.39
CA ARG A 225 -7.55 -23.17 -25.58
C ARG A 225 -8.03 -24.01 -24.41
N LYS A 226 -9.18 -24.65 -24.56
CA LYS A 226 -9.55 -25.81 -23.72
C LYS A 226 -8.37 -26.77 -23.68
N ILE A 227 -7.86 -27.07 -22.51
CA ILE A 227 -6.85 -28.11 -22.31
C ILE A 227 -7.51 -29.40 -22.78
N ALA A 228 -6.89 -30.10 -23.69
CA ALA A 228 -7.42 -31.39 -24.14
C ALA A 228 -7.64 -32.27 -22.90
N GLN A 229 -8.75 -33.02 -22.89
CA GLN A 229 -9.19 -33.71 -21.66
C GLN A 229 -8.12 -34.71 -21.15
N ASP A 230 -7.40 -35.34 -22.06
CA ASP A 230 -6.31 -36.28 -21.74
C ASP A 230 -5.10 -35.54 -21.14
N GLU A 231 -4.77 -34.36 -21.65
CA GLU A 231 -3.69 -33.54 -21.14
C GLU A 231 -4.03 -32.96 -19.75
N ALA A 232 -5.30 -32.58 -19.53
CA ALA A 232 -5.79 -32.14 -18.22
C ALA A 232 -5.69 -33.25 -17.17
N GLN A 233 -6.09 -34.45 -17.51
CA GLN A 233 -6.01 -35.61 -16.62
C GLN A 233 -4.56 -36.00 -16.31
N ALA A 234 -3.66 -35.96 -17.29
CA ALA A 234 -2.24 -36.22 -17.07
C ALA A 234 -1.63 -35.18 -16.12
N ALA A 235 -1.95 -33.90 -16.32
CA ALA A 235 -1.49 -32.81 -15.47
C ALA A 235 -2.05 -32.90 -14.03
N LEU A 236 -3.32 -33.29 -13.88
CA LEU A 236 -3.92 -33.53 -12.55
C LEU A 236 -3.31 -34.72 -11.81
N ARG A 237 -3.00 -35.80 -12.53
CA ARG A 237 -2.26 -36.93 -11.93
C ARG A 237 -0.87 -36.50 -11.46
N ALA A 238 -0.11 -35.81 -12.31
CA ALA A 238 1.20 -35.28 -11.94
C ALA A 238 1.12 -34.30 -10.75
N LEU A 239 0.10 -33.47 -10.70
CA LEU A 239 -0.17 -32.56 -9.58
C LEU A 239 -0.39 -33.32 -8.27
N ASN A 240 -1.19 -34.39 -8.30
CA ASN A 240 -1.48 -35.21 -7.13
C ASN A 240 -0.22 -35.92 -6.64
N VAL A 241 0.56 -36.53 -7.53
CA VAL A 241 1.85 -37.16 -7.19
C VAL A 241 2.77 -36.17 -6.48
N LEU A 242 2.99 -34.98 -7.04
CA LEU A 242 3.85 -33.95 -6.43
C LEU A 242 3.33 -33.47 -5.09
N LEU A 243 2.03 -33.22 -4.98
CA LEU A 243 1.46 -32.68 -3.75
C LEU A 243 1.36 -33.72 -2.64
N VAL A 244 0.83 -34.92 -2.95
CA VAL A 244 0.48 -35.92 -1.97
C VAL A 244 1.62 -36.95 -1.80
N ASP A 245 2.06 -37.59 -2.89
CA ASP A 245 3.02 -38.70 -2.80
C ASP A 245 4.44 -38.18 -2.50
N GLU A 246 4.87 -37.09 -3.12
CA GLU A 246 6.15 -36.43 -2.80
C GLU A 246 6.07 -35.52 -1.56
N GLY A 247 4.88 -35.29 -1.02
CA GLY A 247 4.68 -34.52 0.20
C GLY A 247 4.92 -33.03 0.07
N MET A 248 4.88 -32.45 -1.15
CA MET A 248 5.13 -31.01 -1.34
C MET A 248 4.13 -30.13 -0.58
N TYR A 249 2.94 -30.63 -0.21
CA TYR A 249 1.99 -29.90 0.61
C TYR A 249 2.56 -29.47 1.98
N LYS A 250 3.59 -30.17 2.48
CA LYS A 250 4.26 -29.86 3.75
C LYS A 250 5.15 -28.61 3.66
N ASP A 251 5.59 -28.21 2.45
CA ASP A 251 6.34 -26.95 2.30
C ASP A 251 5.43 -25.75 2.61
N ALA A 252 5.61 -25.19 3.81
CA ALA A 252 4.82 -24.04 4.27
C ALA A 252 4.94 -22.79 3.34
N GLY A 253 6.03 -22.70 2.57
CA GLY A 253 6.28 -21.66 1.55
C GLY A 253 5.85 -22.05 0.13
N LEU A 254 5.07 -23.14 -0.06
CA LEU A 254 4.62 -23.55 -1.38
C LEU A 254 3.73 -22.50 -2.04
N SER A 255 4.06 -22.14 -3.25
CA SER A 255 3.30 -21.18 -4.08
C SER A 255 2.90 -21.81 -5.40
N LEU A 256 1.85 -21.25 -6.04
CA LEU A 256 1.42 -21.66 -7.38
C LEU A 256 2.59 -21.65 -8.38
N THR A 257 3.45 -20.63 -8.30
CA THR A 257 4.62 -20.50 -9.20
C THR A 257 5.66 -21.58 -8.96
N LYS A 258 5.93 -21.97 -7.69
CA LYS A 258 6.84 -23.07 -7.37
C LYS A 258 6.31 -24.41 -7.92
N LEU A 259 5.02 -24.66 -7.69
CA LEU A 259 4.36 -25.90 -8.14
C LEU A 259 4.27 -25.98 -9.67
N ALA A 260 3.89 -24.88 -10.35
CA ALA A 260 3.84 -24.81 -11.79
C ALA A 260 5.20 -25.07 -12.45
N ARG A 261 6.28 -24.57 -11.84
CA ARG A 261 7.65 -24.83 -12.29
C ARG A 261 8.01 -26.31 -12.18
N ARG A 262 7.59 -26.99 -11.10
CA ARG A 262 7.81 -28.44 -10.94
C ARG A 262 7.03 -29.28 -11.95
N LEU A 263 5.84 -28.81 -12.31
CA LEU A 263 4.98 -29.42 -13.36
C LEU A 263 5.41 -29.04 -14.78
N ASN A 264 6.47 -28.26 -14.94
CA ASN A 264 6.95 -27.74 -16.22
C ASN A 264 5.84 -27.04 -17.05
N MET A 265 4.98 -26.29 -16.36
CA MET A 265 3.88 -25.54 -17.01
C MET A 265 3.80 -24.10 -16.52
N PRO A 266 3.22 -23.16 -17.31
CA PRO A 266 2.97 -21.79 -16.88
C PRO A 266 2.04 -21.75 -15.66
N PRO A 267 2.28 -20.86 -14.64
CA PRO A 267 1.40 -20.72 -13.47
C PRO A 267 -0.06 -20.46 -13.81
N ALA A 268 -0.29 -19.74 -14.89
CA ALA A 268 -1.60 -19.45 -15.42
C ALA A 268 -2.35 -20.71 -15.86
N ARG A 269 -1.67 -21.62 -16.53
CA ARG A 269 -2.24 -22.90 -16.97
C ARG A 269 -2.59 -23.80 -15.79
N LEU A 270 -1.75 -23.86 -14.77
CA LEU A 270 -2.06 -24.56 -13.53
C LEU A 270 -3.26 -23.96 -12.79
N SER A 271 -3.36 -22.63 -12.75
CA SER A 271 -4.53 -21.95 -12.18
C SER A 271 -5.82 -22.26 -12.93
N GLN A 272 -5.77 -22.28 -14.26
CA GLN A 272 -6.90 -22.67 -15.12
C GLN A 272 -7.29 -24.13 -14.87
N LEU A 273 -6.32 -25.05 -14.87
CA LEU A 273 -6.54 -26.46 -14.60
C LEU A 273 -7.28 -26.70 -13.28
N LEU A 274 -6.85 -26.05 -12.21
CA LEU A 274 -7.50 -26.13 -10.90
C LEU A 274 -8.91 -25.56 -10.92
N ASN A 275 -9.10 -24.42 -11.58
CA ASN A 275 -10.40 -23.78 -11.65
C ASN A 275 -11.40 -24.58 -12.49
N ASP A 276 -10.97 -25.15 -13.61
CA ASP A 276 -11.83 -25.91 -14.52
C ASP A 276 -12.23 -27.26 -13.93
N ASN A 277 -11.33 -27.96 -13.23
CA ASN A 277 -11.56 -29.31 -12.73
C ASN A 277 -12.01 -29.36 -11.26
N HIS A 278 -11.47 -28.49 -10.40
CA HIS A 278 -11.79 -28.46 -8.97
C HIS A 278 -12.64 -27.26 -8.55
N LYS A 279 -13.00 -26.35 -9.48
CA LYS A 279 -13.79 -25.14 -9.24
C LYS A 279 -13.24 -24.28 -8.09
N THR A 280 -11.92 -24.32 -7.89
CA THR A 280 -11.28 -23.65 -6.75
C THR A 280 -9.93 -23.05 -7.14
N ALA A 281 -9.50 -22.00 -6.40
CA ALA A 281 -8.18 -21.42 -6.56
C ALA A 281 -7.11 -22.26 -5.80
N PHE A 282 -5.83 -22.07 -6.16
CA PHE A 282 -4.70 -22.80 -5.58
C PHE A 282 -4.65 -22.80 -4.03
N LYS A 283 -4.87 -21.64 -3.39
CA LYS A 283 -4.77 -21.54 -1.93
C LYS A 283 -5.84 -22.36 -1.18
N PRO A 284 -7.13 -22.27 -1.54
CA PRO A 284 -8.16 -23.16 -0.97
C PRO A 284 -7.91 -24.64 -1.29
N TYR A 285 -7.44 -24.95 -2.51
CA TYR A 285 -7.09 -26.32 -2.91
C TYR A 285 -5.98 -26.92 -2.03
N LEU A 286 -4.88 -26.19 -1.85
CA LEU A 286 -3.78 -26.59 -0.97
C LEU A 286 -4.23 -26.71 0.50
N ALA A 287 -5.09 -25.79 0.96
CA ALA A 287 -5.62 -25.86 2.31
C ALA A 287 -6.47 -27.12 2.54
N HIS A 288 -7.27 -27.55 1.55
CA HIS A 288 -8.03 -28.79 1.62
C HIS A 288 -7.11 -30.00 1.74
N ILE A 289 -6.06 -30.12 0.92
CA ILE A 289 -5.08 -31.21 1.00
C ILE A 289 -4.41 -31.26 2.38
N ARG A 290 -4.00 -30.11 2.91
CA ARG A 290 -3.40 -30.00 4.24
C ARG A 290 -4.35 -30.40 5.36
N VAL A 291 -5.63 -30.06 5.25
CA VAL A 291 -6.64 -30.48 6.23
C VAL A 291 -6.86 -31.97 6.17
N GLU A 292 -6.91 -32.59 4.99
CA GLU A 292 -7.00 -34.05 4.87
C GLU A 292 -5.76 -34.75 5.49
N ALA A 293 -4.56 -34.22 5.25
CA ALA A 293 -3.35 -34.72 5.90
C ALA A 293 -3.41 -34.57 7.43
N ALA A 294 -3.91 -33.43 7.92
CA ALA A 294 -4.10 -33.19 9.35
C ALA A 294 -5.07 -34.21 9.99
N LYS A 295 -6.16 -34.55 9.30
CA LYS A 295 -7.10 -35.61 9.75
C LYS A 295 -6.43 -36.97 9.89
N GLN A 296 -5.52 -37.30 8.96
CA GLN A 296 -4.73 -38.53 9.06
C GLN A 296 -3.82 -38.54 10.29
N VAL A 297 -3.11 -37.44 10.55
CA VAL A 297 -2.26 -37.29 11.74
C VAL A 297 -3.10 -37.36 13.01
N LEU A 298 -4.26 -36.69 13.07
CA LEU A 298 -5.16 -36.71 14.22
C LEU A 298 -5.71 -38.10 14.54
N ARG A 299 -5.92 -38.96 13.53
CA ARG A 299 -6.31 -40.35 13.70
C ARG A 299 -5.15 -41.23 14.15
N ALA A 300 -3.98 -41.07 13.51
CA ALA A 300 -2.82 -41.94 13.78
C ALA A 300 -2.14 -41.61 15.12
N GLN A 301 -2.21 -40.38 15.58
CA GLN A 301 -1.51 -39.89 16.75
C GLN A 301 -2.47 -39.14 17.69
N ALA A 302 -3.26 -39.89 18.45
CA ALA A 302 -4.26 -39.34 19.37
C ALA A 302 -3.67 -38.39 20.43
N ALA A 303 -2.41 -38.57 20.83
CA ALA A 303 -1.71 -37.75 21.82
C ALA A 303 -0.98 -36.53 21.24
N ALA A 304 -0.86 -36.39 19.90
CA ALA A 304 -0.15 -35.29 19.31
C ALA A 304 -0.80 -33.92 19.66
N SER A 305 0.02 -32.92 19.97
CA SER A 305 -0.44 -31.58 20.19
C SER A 305 -1.00 -30.96 18.88
N MET A 306 -1.86 -29.96 18.98
CA MET A 306 -2.40 -29.26 17.78
C MET A 306 -1.31 -28.53 17.02
N GLU A 307 -0.22 -28.17 17.67
CA GLU A 307 0.95 -27.53 17.10
C GLU A 307 1.74 -28.51 16.23
N GLU A 308 2.01 -29.72 16.74
CA GLU A 308 2.63 -30.83 15.99
C GLU A 308 1.79 -31.23 14.78
N VAL A 309 0.46 -31.33 14.94
CA VAL A 309 -0.46 -31.63 13.82
C VAL A 309 -0.41 -30.55 12.75
N ALA A 310 -0.39 -29.29 13.15
CA ALA A 310 -0.29 -28.16 12.21
C ALA A 310 1.02 -28.20 11.42
N GLU A 311 2.15 -28.40 12.09
CA GLU A 311 3.47 -28.49 11.48
C GLU A 311 3.57 -29.70 10.54
N ALA A 312 3.20 -30.90 10.99
CA ALA A 312 3.22 -32.12 10.19
C ALA A 312 2.35 -32.05 8.93
N SER A 313 1.31 -31.18 8.96
CA SER A 313 0.39 -30.94 7.85
C SER A 313 0.78 -29.73 6.98
N GLY A 314 1.94 -29.10 7.24
CA GLY A 314 2.49 -28.01 6.42
C GLY A 314 1.89 -26.63 6.68
N PHE A 315 1.25 -26.41 7.83
CA PHE A 315 0.77 -25.08 8.22
C PHE A 315 1.87 -24.29 8.93
N LEU A 316 1.99 -23.01 8.59
CA LEU A 316 3.01 -22.09 9.14
C LEU A 316 2.70 -21.69 10.60
N SER A 317 1.45 -21.79 11.04
CA SER A 317 1.01 -21.46 12.38
C SER A 317 -0.27 -22.19 12.76
N THR A 318 -0.41 -22.47 14.04
CA THR A 318 -1.59 -23.11 14.62
C THR A 318 -2.87 -22.30 14.36
N SER A 319 -2.80 -20.97 14.40
CA SER A 319 -3.96 -20.12 14.13
C SER A 319 -4.44 -20.22 12.66
N THR A 320 -3.51 -20.37 11.70
CA THR A 320 -3.87 -20.60 10.29
C THR A 320 -4.46 -22.01 10.11
N PHE A 321 -3.91 -23.01 10.79
CA PHE A 321 -4.44 -24.36 10.81
C PHE A 321 -5.88 -24.39 11.30
N TYR A 322 -6.18 -23.86 12.48
CA TYR A 322 -7.54 -23.80 13.03
C TYR A 322 -8.52 -23.14 12.07
N ARG A 323 -8.15 -22.01 11.52
CA ARG A 323 -9.00 -21.27 10.57
C ARG A 323 -9.28 -22.06 9.30
N CYS A 324 -8.27 -22.72 8.73
CA CYS A 324 -8.42 -23.53 7.52
C CYS A 324 -9.24 -24.79 7.80
N PHE A 325 -8.95 -25.48 8.89
CA PHE A 325 -9.65 -26.68 9.30
C PHE A 325 -11.14 -26.41 9.55
N SER A 326 -11.46 -25.37 10.33
CA SER A 326 -12.85 -25.01 10.59
C SER A 326 -13.61 -24.56 9.34
N ARG A 327 -12.91 -23.98 8.37
CA ARG A 327 -13.52 -23.62 7.08
C ARG A 327 -13.85 -24.84 6.22
N VAL A 328 -13.02 -25.88 6.25
CA VAL A 328 -13.16 -27.10 5.44
C VAL A 328 -14.14 -28.07 6.09
N GLU A 329 -13.99 -28.32 7.42
CA GLU A 329 -14.72 -29.34 8.16
C GLU A 329 -15.94 -28.81 8.94
N GLY A 330 -16.13 -27.49 9.00
CA GLY A 330 -17.21 -26.88 9.76
C GLY A 330 -17.04 -26.95 11.29
N THR A 331 -15.95 -27.55 11.79
CA THR A 331 -15.68 -27.76 13.23
C THR A 331 -14.21 -27.53 13.55
N THR A 332 -13.87 -27.40 14.83
CA THR A 332 -12.46 -27.24 15.25
C THR A 332 -11.70 -28.55 15.19
N PRO A 333 -10.34 -28.55 14.98
CA PRO A 333 -9.53 -29.75 14.99
C PRO A 333 -9.67 -30.57 16.27
N ALA A 334 -9.75 -29.91 17.41
CA ALA A 334 -9.93 -30.55 18.72
C ALA A 334 -11.29 -31.25 18.86
N ALA A 335 -12.37 -30.57 18.45
CA ALA A 335 -13.72 -31.16 18.47
C ALA A 335 -13.83 -32.33 17.48
N TRP A 336 -13.21 -32.19 16.30
CA TRP A 336 -13.15 -33.27 15.31
C TRP A 336 -12.43 -34.51 15.87
N ARG A 337 -11.26 -34.35 16.54
CA ARG A 337 -10.53 -35.43 17.21
C ARG A 337 -11.41 -36.16 18.25
N LEU A 338 -12.07 -35.39 19.12
CA LEU A 338 -12.96 -35.95 20.13
C LEU A 338 -14.11 -36.76 19.52
N ALA A 339 -14.67 -36.31 18.42
CA ALA A 339 -15.73 -37.03 17.72
C ALA A 339 -15.21 -38.36 17.14
N GLN A 340 -14.01 -38.39 16.55
CA GLN A 340 -13.40 -39.64 16.05
C GLN A 340 -13.12 -40.65 17.18
N LEU A 341 -12.54 -40.22 18.28
CA LEU A 341 -12.25 -41.10 19.43
C LEU A 341 -13.54 -41.74 20.02
N ARG A 342 -14.65 -41.02 19.98
CA ARG A 342 -15.96 -41.57 20.42
C ARG A 342 -16.49 -42.62 19.45
N LEU A 343 -16.29 -42.44 18.15
CA LEU A 343 -16.70 -43.42 17.15
C LEU A 343 -15.88 -44.72 17.25
N ASP A 344 -14.57 -44.58 17.46
CA ASP A 344 -13.64 -45.73 17.61
C ASP A 344 -13.86 -46.49 18.92
N ALA A 345 -14.31 -45.84 19.99
CA ALA A 345 -14.63 -46.46 21.29
C ALA A 345 -16.02 -47.12 21.32
N GLY A 346 -16.89 -46.86 20.38
CA GLY A 346 -18.24 -47.42 20.26
C GLY A 346 -18.39 -48.54 19.24
N SER A 347 -17.29 -48.88 18.53
CA SER A 347 -17.18 -50.02 17.60
C SER A 347 -16.47 -51.19 18.24
#